data_673fa01cde46a7ea897427ad60a05712
#
_entry.id   673fa01cde46a7ea897427ad60a05712
#
_cell.length_a   1.000
_cell.length_b   1.000
_cell.length_c   1.000
_cell.angle_alpha   90.00
_cell.angle_beta   90.00
_cell.angle_gamma   90.00
#
_symmetry.space_group_name_H-M   'P 1'
#
loop_
_entity.id
_entity.type
_entity.pdbx_description
1 polymer ?
#
loop_
_entity_poly.entity_id
_entity_poly.type
_entity_poly.pdbx_seq_one_letter_code
_entity_poly.pdbx_strand_id
1 'polypeptide(L)'
;MTTINFYIGKFDKTTHKQELSNEYILNAIHKILTKHGVQGYTVTSCKGCYTHTDGSIVREPSYKVTVCNIDLPIKQVCNELKLQLNQETIMVEVYESTVQFI
;
A
#
# COMPACT_ATOMS: atom_id res chain seq x y z
N MET A 1 -2.69 -12.67 16.46
CA MET A 1 -3.05 -11.33 15.94
C MET A 1 -2.71 -11.23 14.47
N THR A 2 -3.64 -10.76 13.67
CA THR A 2 -3.43 -10.64 12.22
C THR A 2 -2.62 -9.39 11.89
N THR A 3 -1.61 -9.55 11.06
CA THR A 3 -0.82 -8.45 10.50
C THR A 3 -1.05 -8.40 8.99
N ILE A 4 -1.26 -7.19 8.48
CA ILE A 4 -1.50 -6.93 7.05
C ILE A 4 -0.45 -5.95 6.57
N ASN A 5 0.25 -6.29 5.50
CA ASN A 5 1.15 -5.38 4.80
C ASN A 5 0.58 -5.06 3.42
N PHE A 6 0.44 -3.77 3.13
CA PHE A 6 0.10 -3.28 1.80
C PHE A 6 1.37 -2.71 1.17
N TYR A 7 1.70 -3.15 -0.03
CA TYR A 7 2.85 -2.65 -0.78
C TYR A 7 2.31 -1.78 -1.92
N ILE A 8 2.51 -0.47 -1.79
CA ILE A 8 1.89 0.53 -2.66
C ILE A 8 2.98 1.23 -3.46
N GLY A 9 3.00 0.97 -4.77
CA GLY A 9 3.92 1.64 -5.69
C GLY A 9 3.52 3.10 -5.89
N LYS A 10 4.46 3.95 -6.25
CA LYS A 10 4.23 5.39 -6.47
C LYS A 10 4.12 5.77 -7.94
N PHE A 11 4.38 4.85 -8.86
CA PHE A 11 4.28 5.13 -10.29
C PHE A 11 2.84 5.00 -10.75
N ASP A 12 2.38 6.01 -11.48
CA ASP A 12 1.08 6.01 -12.12
C ASP A 12 1.00 4.90 -13.18
N LYS A 13 -0.11 4.15 -13.21
CA LYS A 13 -0.26 3.02 -14.13
C LYS A 13 -0.30 3.43 -15.59
N THR A 14 -0.63 4.70 -15.88
CA THR A 14 -0.75 5.24 -17.22
C THR A 14 0.57 5.84 -17.73
N THR A 15 1.21 6.66 -16.89
CA THR A 15 2.42 7.39 -17.27
C THR A 15 3.72 6.68 -16.90
N HIS A 16 3.66 5.67 -16.05
CA HIS A 16 4.81 4.88 -15.55
C HIS A 16 5.84 5.72 -14.80
N LYS A 17 5.40 6.81 -14.20
CA LYS A 17 6.23 7.67 -13.34
C LYS A 17 5.41 8.22 -12.19
N GLN A 18 6.07 8.81 -11.20
CA GLN A 18 5.38 9.38 -10.05
C GLN A 18 4.72 10.71 -10.43
N GLU A 19 3.39 10.72 -10.47
CA GLU A 19 2.59 11.91 -10.76
C GLU A 19 2.08 12.59 -9.48
N LEU A 20 1.95 11.84 -8.39
CA LEU A 20 1.42 12.34 -7.13
C LEU A 20 2.56 12.57 -6.14
N SER A 21 2.46 13.64 -5.36
CA SER A 21 3.43 13.90 -4.31
C SER A 21 3.37 12.84 -3.22
N ASN A 22 4.46 12.65 -2.50
CA ASN A 22 4.49 11.76 -1.34
C ASN A 22 3.45 12.18 -0.30
N GLU A 23 3.28 13.48 -0.08
CA GLU A 23 2.29 14.01 0.85
C GLU A 23 0.86 13.62 0.44
N TYR A 24 0.52 13.74 -0.84
CA TYR A 24 -0.77 13.34 -1.36
C TYR A 24 -1.01 11.84 -1.14
N ILE A 25 -0.01 11.02 -1.48
CA ILE A 25 -0.10 9.55 -1.32
C ILE A 25 -0.32 9.18 0.15
N LEU A 26 0.48 9.75 1.06
CA LEU A 26 0.35 9.48 2.49
C LEU A 26 -0.99 9.94 3.05
N ASN A 27 -1.50 11.08 2.61
CA ASN A 27 -2.82 11.58 3.03
C ASN A 27 -3.95 10.68 2.52
N ALA A 28 -3.86 10.17 1.30
CA ALA A 28 -4.83 9.24 0.75
C ALA A 28 -4.85 7.93 1.53
N ILE A 29 -3.68 7.38 1.84
CA ILE A 29 -3.55 6.18 2.67
C ILE A 29 -4.19 6.41 4.04
N HIS A 30 -3.88 7.53 4.69
CA HIS A 30 -4.42 7.88 5.99
C HIS A 30 -5.96 7.95 5.97
N LYS A 31 -6.51 8.68 5.01
CA LYS A 31 -7.97 8.83 4.87
C LYS A 31 -8.67 7.50 4.68
N ILE A 32 -8.16 6.66 3.81
CA ILE A 32 -8.78 5.38 3.50
C ILE A 32 -8.70 4.44 4.70
N LEU A 33 -7.55 4.32 5.34
CA LEU A 33 -7.39 3.45 6.50
C LEU A 33 -8.25 3.92 7.68
N THR A 34 -8.26 5.21 7.99
CA THR A 34 -9.06 5.74 9.10
C THR A 34 -10.55 5.60 8.86
N LYS A 35 -11.01 5.75 7.62
CA LYS A 35 -12.39 5.48 7.23
C LYS A 35 -12.83 4.07 7.59
N HIS A 36 -11.92 3.10 7.49
CA HIS A 36 -12.18 1.70 7.82
C HIS A 36 -11.83 1.33 9.27
N GLY A 37 -11.64 2.32 10.14
CA GLY A 37 -11.46 2.11 11.57
C GLY A 37 -10.03 1.84 12.03
N VAL A 38 -9.05 1.98 11.15
CA VAL A 38 -7.64 1.83 11.53
C VAL A 38 -7.20 3.01 12.38
N GLN A 39 -6.79 2.74 13.63
CA GLN A 39 -6.36 3.77 14.57
C GLN A 39 -4.84 4.01 14.53
N GLY A 40 -4.09 3.00 14.11
CA GLY A 40 -2.64 3.11 14.01
C GLY A 40 -2.09 2.22 12.90
N TYR A 41 -1.05 2.69 12.25
CA TYR A 41 -0.35 1.96 11.21
C TYR A 41 1.07 2.51 11.07
N THR A 42 1.94 1.73 10.44
CA THR A 42 3.32 2.14 10.20
C THR A 42 3.56 2.18 8.69
N VAL A 43 4.24 3.21 8.23
CA VAL A 43 4.64 3.34 6.82
C VAL A 43 6.15 3.27 6.72
N THR A 44 6.63 2.41 5.84
CA THR A 44 8.06 2.24 5.55
C THR A 44 8.29 2.54 4.07
N SER A 45 9.28 3.37 3.77
CA SER A 45 9.72 3.59 2.39
C SER A 45 10.51 2.38 1.92
N CYS A 46 10.20 1.90 0.72
CA CYS A 46 10.86 0.75 0.13
C CYS A 46 10.92 0.91 -1.39
N LYS A 47 11.50 -0.07 -2.05
CA LYS A 47 11.62 -0.08 -3.52
C LYS A 47 11.05 -1.37 -4.06
N GLY A 48 10.09 -1.27 -4.96
CA GLY A 48 9.54 -2.39 -5.70
C GLY A 48 10.37 -2.66 -6.94
N CYS A 49 10.51 -3.93 -7.28
CA CYS A 49 11.20 -4.36 -8.50
C CYS A 49 10.40 -5.51 -9.11
N TYR A 50 10.05 -5.37 -10.38
CA TYR A 50 9.30 -6.41 -11.08
C TYR A 50 9.63 -6.39 -12.58
N THR A 51 9.29 -7.49 -13.26
CA THR A 51 9.52 -7.64 -14.69
C THR A 51 8.20 -7.51 -15.43
N HIS A 52 8.15 -6.62 -16.41
CA HIS A 52 7.02 -6.49 -17.34
C HIS A 52 6.94 -7.69 -18.28
N THR A 53 5.79 -7.84 -18.94
CA THR A 53 5.58 -8.88 -19.94
C THR A 53 6.55 -8.79 -21.12
N ASP A 54 7.08 -7.60 -21.41
CA ASP A 54 8.08 -7.38 -22.47
C ASP A 54 9.51 -7.71 -22.05
N GLY A 55 9.72 -8.17 -20.80
CA GLY A 55 11.02 -8.51 -20.24
C GLY A 55 11.78 -7.35 -19.61
N SER A 56 11.27 -6.12 -19.69
CA SER A 56 11.90 -4.98 -19.04
C SER A 56 11.74 -5.03 -17.52
N ILE A 57 12.75 -4.53 -16.80
CA ILE A 57 12.75 -4.48 -15.34
C ILE A 57 12.30 -3.10 -14.91
N VAL A 58 11.27 -3.05 -14.04
CA VAL A 58 10.79 -1.81 -13.43
C VAL A 58 11.21 -1.77 -11.98
N ARG A 59 11.80 -0.65 -11.59
CA ARG A 59 12.10 -0.34 -10.19
C ARG A 59 11.35 0.93 -9.84
N GLU A 60 10.50 0.85 -8.81
CA GLU A 60 9.73 2.02 -8.41
C GLU A 60 9.82 2.25 -6.90
N PRO A 61 9.84 3.54 -6.49
CA PRO A 61 9.68 3.85 -5.09
C PRO A 61 8.30 3.41 -4.64
N SER A 62 8.21 2.91 -3.41
CA SER A 62 6.99 2.33 -2.87
C SER A 62 6.86 2.61 -1.39
N TYR A 63 5.65 2.45 -0.86
CA TYR A 63 5.40 2.41 0.57
C TYR A 63 4.93 1.03 0.98
N LYS A 64 5.49 0.54 2.10
CA LYS A 64 4.95 -0.61 2.82
C LYS A 64 4.15 -0.08 3.99
N VAL A 65 2.87 -0.39 4.03
CA VAL A 65 1.97 0.02 5.10
C VAL A 65 1.60 -1.19 5.94
N THR A 66 1.94 -1.15 7.22
CA THR A 66 1.71 -2.27 8.15
C THR A 66 0.58 -1.92 9.11
N VAL A 67 -0.44 -2.78 9.14
CA VAL A 67 -1.62 -2.66 10.00
C VAL A 67 -1.74 -3.94 10.81
N CYS A 68 -1.94 -3.81 12.12
CA CYS A 68 -2.08 -4.94 13.03
C CYS A 68 -3.41 -4.88 13.78
N ASN A 69 -3.89 -6.08 14.16
CA ASN A 69 -5.00 -6.23 15.10
C ASN A 69 -6.31 -5.57 14.67
N ILE A 70 -6.64 -5.67 13.38
CA ILE A 70 -7.92 -5.18 12.88
C ILE A 70 -8.43 -6.10 11.78
N ASP A 71 -9.74 -6.29 11.76
CA ASP A 71 -10.43 -7.00 10.70
C ASP A 71 -10.83 -5.99 9.62
N LEU A 72 -10.07 -5.98 8.52
CA LEU A 72 -10.27 -5.05 7.40
C LEU A 72 -10.91 -5.74 6.21
N PRO A 73 -11.82 -5.05 5.50
CA PRO A 73 -12.27 -5.49 4.19
C PRO A 73 -11.15 -5.23 3.16
N ILE A 74 -10.15 -6.11 3.13
CA ILE A 74 -8.87 -5.90 2.41
C ILE A 74 -9.11 -5.58 0.94
N LYS A 75 -9.99 -6.32 0.26
CA LYS A 75 -10.26 -6.12 -1.15
C LYS A 75 -10.85 -4.73 -1.43
N GLN A 76 -11.78 -4.29 -0.58
CA GLN A 76 -12.38 -2.96 -0.70
C GLN A 76 -11.35 -1.86 -0.45
N VAL A 77 -10.52 -2.02 0.57
CA VAL A 77 -9.43 -1.06 0.88
C VAL A 77 -8.48 -0.94 -0.30
N CYS A 78 -8.06 -2.07 -0.87
CA CYS A 78 -7.17 -2.08 -2.04
C CYS A 78 -7.82 -1.43 -3.26
N ASN A 79 -9.11 -1.68 -3.51
CA ASN A 79 -9.81 -1.05 -4.63
C ASN A 79 -9.88 0.47 -4.47
N GLU A 80 -10.14 0.96 -3.26
CA GLU A 80 -10.16 2.40 -2.98
C GLU A 80 -8.77 3.02 -3.18
N LEU A 81 -7.72 2.36 -2.69
CA LEU A 81 -6.34 2.82 -2.87
C LEU A 81 -5.95 2.85 -4.36
N LYS A 82 -6.26 1.78 -5.08
CA LYS A 82 -5.93 1.71 -6.52
C LYS A 82 -6.61 2.82 -7.31
N LEU A 83 -7.86 3.10 -7.00
CA LEU A 83 -8.62 4.15 -7.67
C LEU A 83 -8.06 5.54 -7.34
N GLN A 84 -7.83 5.80 -6.06
CA GLN A 84 -7.34 7.10 -5.59
C GLN A 84 -5.92 7.41 -6.08
N LEU A 85 -5.07 6.41 -6.18
CA LEU A 85 -3.65 6.56 -6.50
C LEU A 85 -3.31 6.15 -7.94
N ASN A 86 -4.30 5.80 -8.73
CA ASN A 86 -4.14 5.32 -10.10
C ASN A 86 -3.10 4.19 -10.21
N GLN A 87 -3.28 3.18 -9.36
CA GLN A 87 -2.44 1.98 -9.32
C GLN A 87 -3.16 0.80 -9.95
N GLU A 88 -2.42 -0.02 -10.67
CA GLU A 88 -2.97 -1.23 -11.28
C GLU A 88 -3.11 -2.35 -10.26
N THR A 89 -2.11 -2.54 -9.43
CA THR A 89 -2.02 -3.66 -8.48
C THR A 89 -1.43 -3.19 -7.16
N ILE A 90 -1.96 -3.73 -6.07
CA ILE A 90 -1.36 -3.60 -4.74
C ILE A 90 -1.12 -5.01 -4.22
N MET A 91 0.15 -5.30 -3.88
CA MET A 91 0.48 -6.56 -3.23
C MET A 91 0.08 -6.49 -1.76
N VAL A 92 -0.62 -7.51 -1.28
CA VAL A 92 -1.05 -7.60 0.11
C VAL A 92 -0.54 -8.90 0.70
N GLU A 93 0.06 -8.79 1.87
CA GLU A 93 0.54 -9.91 2.66
C GLU A 93 -0.25 -9.94 3.96
N VAL A 94 -0.81 -11.10 4.28
CA VAL A 94 -1.60 -11.31 5.51
C VAL A 94 -1.03 -12.50 6.25
N TYR A 95 -0.71 -12.30 7.52
CA TYR A 95 -0.18 -13.38 8.35
C TYR A 95 -0.51 -13.19 9.82
N GLU A 96 -0.44 -14.29 10.57
CA GLU A 96 -0.57 -14.25 12.03
C GLU A 96 0.77 -13.89 12.66
N SER A 97 0.74 -13.03 13.67
CA SER A 97 1.94 -12.56 14.35
C SER A 97 1.66 -12.37 15.84
N THR A 98 2.73 -12.35 16.63
CA THR A 98 2.67 -11.92 18.02
C THR A 98 3.10 -10.46 18.06
N VAL A 99 2.19 -9.58 18.52
CA VAL A 99 2.45 -8.14 18.59
C VAL A 99 2.16 -7.66 20.00
N GLN A 100 3.08 -6.85 20.53
CA GLN A 100 2.90 -6.22 21.84
C GLN A 100 3.06 -4.72 21.69
N PHE A 101 2.17 -3.98 22.33
CA PHE A 101 2.27 -2.51 22.45
C PHE A 101 2.78 -2.21 23.85
N ILE A 102 4.06 -1.87 23.95
CA ILE A 102 4.78 -1.70 25.20
C ILE A 102 4.98 -0.23 25.53
#